data_41f5c9fb6635bc05797143355d7e9175
#
_entry.id   41f5c9fb6635bc05797143355d7e9175
#
_cell.length_a   1.000
_cell.length_b   1.000
_cell.length_c   1.000
_cell.angle_alpha   90.00
_cell.angle_beta   90.00
_cell.angle_gamma   90.00
#
_symmetry.space_group_name_H-M   'P 1'
#
loop_
_entity.id
_entity.type
_entity.pdbx_description
1 polymer ?
#
loop_
_entity_poly.entity_id
_entity_poly.type
_entity_poly.pdbx_seq_one_letter_code
_entity_poly.pdbx_strand_id
1 'polypeptide(L)'
;MMSCAVAGVEPIIMGIGPCAAIPKAMKRAGIKLADLDLIELNEAFAAQALAVMQEAGLNPDIVNVNGGAIALGHPLGCTGAKLSVQLFNELQRRNGKYGLVTACVGGGQGIAGVYEMLN
;
A
#
# COMPACT_ATOMS: atom_id res chain seq x y z
N MET A 1 8.22 -11.59 1.11
CA MET A 1 7.23 -10.82 1.91
C MET A 1 7.62 -10.95 3.37
N MET A 2 7.78 -9.83 4.07
CA MET A 2 8.15 -9.79 5.49
C MET A 2 6.92 -9.94 6.39
N SER A 3 5.84 -9.24 6.05
CA SER A 3 4.60 -9.27 6.82
C SER A 3 3.38 -9.01 5.96
N CYS A 4 2.23 -9.38 6.49
CA CYS A 4 0.92 -9.00 5.98
C CYS A 4 -0.02 -8.76 7.16
N ALA A 5 -0.90 -7.78 7.04
CA ALA A 5 -1.92 -7.50 8.04
C ALA A 5 -3.23 -7.06 7.40
N VAL A 6 -4.31 -7.46 8.03
CA VAL A 6 -5.67 -6.99 7.73
C VAL A 6 -6.21 -6.26 8.96
N ALA A 7 -7.00 -5.22 8.72
CA ALA A 7 -7.67 -4.48 9.77
C ALA A 7 -9.10 -4.14 9.35
N GLY A 8 -10.03 -4.19 10.31
CA GLY A 8 -11.40 -3.72 10.11
C GLY A 8 -11.52 -2.23 10.44
N VAL A 9 -12.39 -1.56 9.70
CA VAL A 9 -12.88 -0.19 9.95
C VAL A 9 -14.38 -0.15 9.72
N GLU A 10 -15.05 0.92 10.11
CA GLU A 10 -16.46 1.07 9.83
C GLU A 10 -16.74 1.04 8.30
N PRO A 11 -17.75 0.29 7.83
CA PRO A 11 -18.03 0.16 6.40
C PRO A 11 -18.23 1.48 5.67
N ILE A 12 -18.82 2.48 6.31
CA ILE A 12 -19.11 3.79 5.73
C ILE A 12 -17.83 4.58 5.39
N ILE A 13 -16.72 4.27 6.05
CA ILE A 13 -15.40 4.88 5.84
C ILE A 13 -14.38 3.85 5.35
N MET A 14 -14.81 2.84 4.61
CA MET A 14 -13.96 1.73 4.18
C MET A 14 -12.67 2.19 3.46
N GLY A 15 -12.71 3.34 2.80
CA GLY A 15 -11.59 3.90 2.04
C GLY A 15 -10.33 4.15 2.88
N ILE A 16 -10.47 4.40 4.18
CA ILE A 16 -9.34 4.60 5.10
C ILE A 16 -8.86 3.28 5.74
N GLY A 17 -9.35 2.13 5.30
CA GLY A 17 -8.89 0.82 5.78
C GLY A 17 -7.37 0.65 5.83
N PRO A 18 -6.60 1.15 4.84
CA PRO A 18 -5.14 1.15 4.88
C PRO A 18 -4.54 1.80 6.12
N CYS A 19 -5.14 2.90 6.64
CA CYS A 19 -4.65 3.58 7.85
C CYS A 19 -4.64 2.68 9.08
N ALA A 20 -5.55 1.70 9.14
CA ALA A 20 -5.59 0.70 10.21
C ALA A 20 -4.70 -0.52 9.93
N ALA A 21 -4.50 -0.89 8.66
CA ALA A 21 -3.72 -2.07 8.28
C ALA A 21 -2.20 -1.80 8.24
N ILE A 22 -1.78 -0.63 7.74
CA ILE A 22 -0.36 -0.25 7.60
C ILE A 22 0.39 -0.35 8.94
N PRO A 23 -0.06 0.27 10.04
CA PRO A 23 0.67 0.21 11.31
C PRO A 23 0.86 -1.23 11.81
N LYS A 24 -0.15 -2.09 11.60
CA LYS A 24 -0.06 -3.51 11.98
C LYS A 24 0.97 -4.26 11.16
N ALA A 25 1.01 -4.03 9.84
CA ALA A 25 1.97 -4.65 8.94
C ALA A 25 3.39 -4.19 9.25
N MET A 26 3.60 -2.87 9.41
CA MET A 26 4.90 -2.28 9.76
C MET A 26 5.43 -2.81 11.08
N LYS A 27 4.58 -2.87 12.11
CA LYS A 27 4.95 -3.45 13.42
C LYS A 27 5.38 -4.91 13.32
N ARG A 28 4.67 -5.73 12.52
CA ARG A 28 5.02 -7.13 12.29
C ARG A 28 6.32 -7.29 11.50
N ALA A 29 6.59 -6.39 10.56
CA ALA A 29 7.83 -6.37 9.80
C ALA A 29 9.04 -5.89 10.60
N GLY A 30 8.82 -5.16 11.71
CA GLY A 30 9.89 -4.63 12.54
C GLY A 30 10.63 -3.44 11.93
N ILE A 31 10.01 -2.75 10.96
CA ILE A 31 10.57 -1.56 10.30
C ILE A 31 9.64 -0.35 10.45
N LYS A 32 10.15 0.85 10.20
CA LYS A 32 9.41 2.10 10.26
C LYS A 32 8.96 2.56 8.88
N LEU A 33 7.96 3.43 8.80
CA LEU A 33 7.53 4.05 7.54
C LEU A 33 8.69 4.76 6.81
N ALA A 34 9.60 5.38 7.55
CA ALA A 34 10.76 6.06 7.00
C ALA A 34 11.79 5.12 6.34
N ASP A 35 11.69 3.82 6.59
CA ASP A 35 12.59 2.82 5.99
C ASP A 35 12.08 2.35 4.61
N LEU A 36 10.85 2.74 4.23
CA LEU A 36 10.26 2.34 2.95
C LEU A 36 10.85 3.16 1.80
N ASP A 37 11.22 2.46 0.74
CA ASP A 37 11.67 3.06 -0.53
C ASP A 37 10.51 3.34 -1.48
N LEU A 38 9.47 2.50 -1.46
CA LEU A 38 8.30 2.61 -2.33
C LEU A 38 7.02 2.14 -1.65
N ILE A 39 5.90 2.75 -2.06
CA ILE A 39 4.56 2.40 -1.64
C ILE A 39 3.64 2.29 -2.85
N GLU A 40 2.94 1.19 -2.98
CA GLU A 40 1.83 1.00 -3.90
C GLU A 40 0.52 1.03 -3.11
N LEU A 41 -0.20 2.14 -3.21
CA LEU A 41 -1.51 2.36 -2.61
C LEU A 41 -2.58 2.25 -3.69
N ASN A 42 -3.52 1.32 -3.54
CA ASN A 42 -4.64 1.26 -4.48
C ASN A 42 -5.48 2.54 -4.44
N GLU A 43 -5.65 3.17 -5.59
CA GLU A 43 -6.48 4.34 -5.78
C GLU A 43 -7.91 3.93 -6.14
N ALA A 44 -8.69 3.45 -5.17
CA ALA A 44 -10.11 3.18 -5.38
C ALA A 44 -10.87 4.47 -5.72
N PHE A 45 -10.49 5.58 -5.07
CA PHE A 45 -10.95 6.95 -5.32
C PHE A 45 -9.80 7.92 -5.05
N ALA A 46 -9.73 9.02 -5.80
CA ALA A 46 -8.70 10.04 -5.59
C ALA A 46 -8.75 10.63 -4.16
N ALA A 47 -9.93 10.99 -3.70
CA ALA A 47 -10.13 11.54 -2.35
C ALA A 47 -9.71 10.54 -1.25
N GLN A 48 -10.00 9.25 -1.45
CA GLN A 48 -9.61 8.18 -0.53
C GLN A 48 -8.09 8.02 -0.46
N ALA A 49 -7.40 8.02 -1.60
CA ALA A 49 -5.95 7.89 -1.65
C ALA A 49 -5.26 9.08 -0.96
N LEU A 50 -5.74 10.30 -1.20
CA LEU A 50 -5.25 11.50 -0.53
C LEU A 50 -5.47 11.46 0.99
N ALA A 51 -6.64 11.04 1.45
CA ALA A 51 -6.95 10.89 2.86
C ALA A 51 -6.02 9.86 3.53
N VAL A 52 -5.79 8.70 2.89
CA VAL A 52 -4.87 7.67 3.40
C VAL A 52 -3.45 8.20 3.50
N MET A 53 -2.95 8.88 2.47
CA MET A 53 -1.60 9.46 2.51
C MET A 53 -1.44 10.44 3.66
N GLN A 54 -2.43 11.31 3.87
CA GLN A 54 -2.41 12.30 4.93
C GLN A 54 -2.51 11.66 6.32
N GLU A 55 -3.49 10.79 6.55
CA GLU A 55 -3.74 10.19 7.87
C GLU A 55 -2.65 9.19 8.28
N ALA A 56 -2.16 8.39 7.36
CA ALA A 56 -1.08 7.43 7.63
C ALA A 56 0.31 8.06 7.60
N GLY A 57 0.44 9.33 7.23
CA GLY A 57 1.71 10.05 7.16
C GLY A 57 2.65 9.49 6.09
N LEU A 58 2.10 9.07 4.95
CA LEU A 58 2.90 8.52 3.86
C LEU A 58 3.59 9.64 3.09
N ASN A 59 4.86 9.41 2.70
CA ASN A 59 5.58 10.34 1.83
C ASN A 59 5.03 10.23 0.39
N PRO A 60 4.41 11.27 -0.18
CA PRO A 60 3.82 11.21 -1.52
C PRO A 60 4.85 10.99 -2.63
N ASP A 61 6.13 11.33 -2.41
CA ASP A 61 7.18 11.19 -3.43
C ASP A 61 7.53 9.72 -3.73
N ILE A 62 7.15 8.80 -2.85
CA ILE A 62 7.39 7.36 -2.99
C ILE A 62 6.10 6.54 -3.19
N VAL A 63 4.93 7.22 -3.26
CA VAL A 63 3.64 6.56 -3.47
C VAL A 63 3.29 6.54 -4.95
N ASN A 64 2.97 5.35 -5.50
CA ASN A 64 2.46 5.16 -6.85
C ASN A 64 3.30 5.89 -7.93
N VAL A 65 4.61 5.78 -7.83
CA VAL A 65 5.57 6.55 -8.65
C VAL A 65 5.45 6.33 -10.17
N ASN A 66 4.82 5.26 -10.59
CA ASN A 66 4.53 4.93 -12.00
C ASN A 66 3.03 5.04 -12.33
N GLY A 67 2.27 5.76 -11.52
CA GLY A 67 0.82 5.88 -11.62
C GLY A 67 0.08 4.78 -10.85
N GLY A 68 -1.13 5.09 -10.42
CA GLY A 68 -2.03 4.19 -9.70
C GLY A 68 -3.25 3.79 -10.52
N ALA A 69 -4.29 3.32 -9.86
CA ALA A 69 -5.50 2.79 -10.50
C ALA A 69 -6.28 3.83 -11.31
N ILE A 70 -6.17 5.11 -10.98
CA ILE A 70 -6.81 6.19 -11.75
C ILE A 70 -6.28 6.22 -13.19
N ALA A 71 -4.97 6.02 -13.36
CA ALA A 71 -4.33 5.98 -14.66
C ALA A 71 -4.37 4.59 -15.32
N LEU A 72 -4.24 3.51 -14.53
CA LEU A 72 -3.94 2.16 -15.00
C LEU A 72 -5.10 1.16 -14.84
N GLY A 73 -6.14 1.53 -14.10
CA GLY A 73 -7.29 0.67 -13.81
C GLY A 73 -7.15 -0.16 -12.52
N HIS A 74 -8.31 -0.64 -12.05
CA HIS A 74 -8.43 -1.45 -10.83
C HIS A 74 -9.15 -2.77 -11.14
N PRO A 75 -8.46 -3.77 -11.68
CA PRO A 75 -9.04 -5.10 -11.88
C PRO A 75 -9.14 -5.80 -10.53
N LEU A 76 -10.33 -5.82 -9.93
CA LEU A 76 -10.59 -6.19 -8.52
C LEU A 76 -9.84 -7.44 -8.05
N GLY A 77 -10.00 -8.56 -8.75
CA GLY A 77 -9.36 -9.82 -8.38
C GLY A 77 -7.85 -9.89 -8.67
N CYS A 78 -7.31 -8.91 -9.38
CA CYS A 78 -5.91 -8.87 -9.82
C CYS A 78 -5.09 -7.76 -9.14
N THR A 79 -5.73 -6.74 -8.60
CA THR A 79 -5.03 -5.51 -8.15
C THR A 79 -3.91 -5.80 -7.15
N GLY A 80 -4.11 -6.68 -6.18
CA GLY A 80 -3.05 -7.03 -5.22
C GLY A 80 -1.81 -7.61 -5.90
N ALA A 81 -1.99 -8.51 -6.88
CA ALA A 81 -0.89 -9.06 -7.66
C ALA A 81 -0.24 -7.99 -8.56
N LYS A 82 -1.06 -7.17 -9.25
CA LYS A 82 -0.59 -6.06 -10.08
C LYS A 82 0.30 -5.10 -9.30
N LEU A 83 -0.16 -4.61 -8.15
CA LEU A 83 0.59 -3.68 -7.31
C LEU A 83 1.89 -4.31 -6.80
N SER A 84 1.87 -5.59 -6.43
CA SER A 84 3.07 -6.30 -5.98
C SER A 84 4.10 -6.45 -7.10
N VAL A 85 3.68 -6.80 -8.31
CA VAL A 85 4.59 -6.89 -9.48
C VAL A 85 5.17 -5.51 -9.81
N GLN A 86 4.35 -4.47 -9.79
CA GLN A 86 4.80 -3.10 -10.03
C GLN A 86 5.82 -2.65 -8.98
N LEU A 87 5.54 -2.92 -7.71
CA LEU A 87 6.44 -2.64 -6.59
C LEU A 87 7.80 -3.32 -6.79
N PHE A 88 7.82 -4.63 -7.09
CA PHE A 88 9.06 -5.39 -7.22
C PHE A 88 9.93 -4.89 -8.38
N ASN A 89 9.33 -4.65 -9.54
CA ASN A 89 10.05 -4.13 -10.69
C ASN A 89 10.67 -2.75 -10.41
N GLU A 90 9.94 -1.88 -9.73
CA GLU A 90 10.42 -0.54 -9.43
C GLU A 90 11.45 -0.52 -8.31
N LEU A 91 11.29 -1.34 -7.27
CA LEU A 91 12.34 -1.54 -6.25
C LEU A 91 13.64 -2.02 -6.88
N GLN A 92 13.57 -3.02 -7.77
CA GLN A 92 14.74 -3.52 -8.47
C GLN A 92 15.40 -2.43 -9.33
N ARG A 93 14.62 -1.67 -10.08
CA ARG A 93 15.11 -0.59 -10.95
C ARG A 93 15.82 0.52 -10.17
N ARG A 94 15.37 0.79 -8.93
CA ARG A 94 15.92 1.84 -8.05
C ARG A 94 16.96 1.34 -7.07
N ASN A 95 17.26 0.03 -7.05
CA ASN A 95 18.05 -0.62 -5.99
C ASN A 95 17.46 -0.37 -4.59
N GLY A 96 16.13 -0.23 -4.51
CA GLY A 96 15.39 -0.09 -3.26
C GLY A 96 15.28 -1.44 -2.54
N LYS A 97 15.09 -1.37 -1.23
CA LYS A 97 15.06 -2.56 -0.38
C LYS A 97 13.66 -2.88 0.14
N TYR A 98 12.96 -1.90 0.68
CA TYR A 98 11.67 -2.12 1.33
C TYR A 98 10.52 -1.46 0.58
N GLY A 99 9.43 -2.20 0.45
CA GLY A 99 8.22 -1.69 -0.17
C GLY A 99 6.95 -2.13 0.54
N LEU A 100 5.91 -1.32 0.37
CA LEU A 100 4.57 -1.54 0.93
C LEU A 100 3.55 -1.61 -0.20
N VAL A 101 2.68 -2.61 -0.16
CA VAL A 101 1.45 -2.67 -0.96
C VAL A 101 0.26 -2.59 -0.02
N THR A 102 -0.68 -1.71 -0.31
CA THR A 102 -1.88 -1.55 0.53
C THR A 102 -3.11 -1.20 -0.28
N ALA A 103 -4.26 -1.63 0.19
CA ALA A 103 -5.56 -1.37 -0.42
C ALA A 103 -6.67 -1.32 0.64
N CYS A 104 -7.69 -0.51 0.39
CA CYS A 104 -8.97 -0.66 1.06
C CYS A 104 -9.72 -1.86 0.47
N VAL A 105 -10.57 -2.47 1.27
CA VAL A 105 -11.37 -3.65 0.89
C VAL A 105 -12.82 -3.40 1.26
N GLY A 106 -13.74 -3.79 0.39
CA GLY A 106 -15.17 -3.65 0.62
C GLY A 106 -15.63 -4.30 1.92
N GLY A 107 -16.67 -3.72 2.54
CA GLY A 107 -17.18 -4.15 3.83
C GLY A 107 -16.47 -3.53 5.03
N GLY A 108 -15.54 -2.59 4.83
CA GLY A 108 -14.84 -1.90 5.92
C GLY A 108 -13.56 -2.62 6.35
N GLN A 109 -12.65 -2.86 5.40
CA GLN A 109 -11.38 -3.50 5.66
C GLN A 109 -10.23 -2.76 4.98
N GLY A 110 -9.02 -2.93 5.52
CA GLY A 110 -7.77 -2.62 4.85
C GLY A 110 -6.82 -3.79 4.88
N ILE A 111 -5.98 -3.89 3.87
CA ILE A 111 -4.89 -4.87 3.81
C ILE A 111 -3.58 -4.15 3.52
N ALA A 112 -2.50 -4.61 4.15
CA ALA A 112 -1.15 -4.11 3.90
C ALA A 112 -0.15 -5.26 3.91
N GLY A 113 0.72 -5.31 2.91
CA GLY A 113 1.83 -6.25 2.79
C GLY A 113 3.16 -5.50 2.70
N VAL A 114 4.12 -5.89 3.52
CA VAL A 114 5.49 -5.35 3.52
C VAL A 114 6.43 -6.35 2.88
N TYR A 115 7.26 -5.86 1.99
CA TYR A 115 8.19 -6.68 1.19
C TYR A 115 9.63 -6.17 1.35
N GLU A 116 10.57 -7.11 1.29
CA GLU A 116 12.00 -6.85 1.20
C GLU A 116 12.53 -7.48 -0.07
N MET A 117 13.31 -6.71 -0.84
CA MET A 117 14.07 -7.22 -1.97
C MET A 117 15.32 -7.93 -1.43
N LEU A 118 15.47 -9.20 -1.81
CA LEU A 118 16.66 -10.00 -1.49
C LEU A 118 17.60 -9.86 -2.68
N ASN A 119 18.71 -9.21 -2.48
CA ASN A 119 19.77 -9.04 -3.49
C ASN A 119 20.69 -10.24 -3.50
#